data_2fd644be668331412c20619d305ea1ee
#
_entry.id   2fd644be668331412c20619d305ea1ee
#
_cell.length_a   1.000
_cell.length_b   1.000
_cell.length_c   1.000
_cell.angle_alpha   90.00
_cell.angle_beta   90.00
_cell.angle_gamma   90.00
#
_symmetry.space_group_name_H-M   'P 1'
#
loop_
_entity.id
_entity.type
_entity.pdbx_description
1 polymer ?
#
loop_
_entity_poly.entity_id
_entity_poly.type
_entity_poly.pdbx_seq_one_letter_code
_entity_poly.pdbx_strand_id
1 'polypeptide(L)'
;VTAPDDAVLRRVRDLWETVSGAAVAFPPPGSPAAVVTSPGSGLCPPGWVGIVALGRSAIVTAPDTTVARTLRQAFSTLPADALTCADTVRSVLPVAEVLSPATLAYVTEDAFRPVPYEGGVERLSAEHPDVKDLLGAVGPADAEESGLAEVTSPVFALRIRDETSEAPNRPDDTGRPGAGPPLLTAAGYRHWPRDTAHLCVLTAPERRGQGLARRVASAATAHALAAALLPQWRARPPASRRVARALGFQELGRQLSVRPDFPHPATGVTEGA
;
A
#
# COMPACT_ATOMS: atom_id res chain seq x y z
N VAL A 1 -24.49 2.72 0.49
CA VAL A 1 -23.08 3.15 0.55
C VAL A 1 -23.11 4.64 0.85
N THR A 2 -22.73 5.04 2.06
CA THR A 2 -22.64 6.44 2.46
C THR A 2 -21.59 7.14 1.61
N ALA A 3 -21.87 8.34 1.10
CA ALA A 3 -20.88 9.14 0.39
C ALA A 3 -19.69 9.39 1.34
N PRO A 4 -18.44 9.35 0.84
CA PRO A 4 -17.28 9.68 1.65
C PRO A 4 -17.42 11.12 2.16
N ASP A 5 -17.00 11.34 3.39
CA ASP A 5 -16.92 12.68 3.96
C ASP A 5 -15.99 13.53 3.08
N ASP A 6 -16.45 14.71 2.65
CA ASP A 6 -15.68 15.62 1.81
C ASP A 6 -14.34 16.03 2.46
N ALA A 7 -14.25 16.03 3.79
CA ALA A 7 -13.02 16.29 4.52
C ALA A 7 -11.99 15.17 4.35
N VAL A 8 -12.43 13.91 4.43
CA VAL A 8 -11.57 12.75 4.21
C VAL A 8 -11.09 12.72 2.77
N LEU A 9 -11.99 12.94 1.80
CA LEU A 9 -11.60 12.94 0.38
C LEU A 9 -10.58 14.05 0.06
N ARG A 10 -10.72 15.23 0.63
CA ARG A 10 -9.71 16.31 0.50
C ARG A 10 -8.36 15.86 1.05
N ARG A 11 -8.32 15.36 2.29
CA ARG A 11 -7.08 14.87 2.92
C ARG A 11 -6.42 13.77 2.09
N VAL A 12 -7.21 12.87 1.50
CA VAL A 12 -6.70 11.80 0.62
C VAL A 12 -6.14 12.39 -0.69
N ARG A 13 -6.78 13.41 -1.30
CA ARG A 13 -6.24 14.10 -2.47
C ARG A 13 -4.92 14.78 -2.14
N ASP A 14 -4.86 15.57 -1.07
CA ASP A 14 -3.64 16.25 -0.61
C ASP A 14 -2.47 15.27 -0.38
N LEU A 15 -2.76 14.07 0.14
CA LEU A 15 -1.78 13.01 0.27
C LEU A 15 -1.18 12.63 -1.09
N TRP A 16 -2.03 12.24 -2.05
CA TRP A 16 -1.56 11.73 -3.33
C TRP A 16 -0.94 12.81 -4.22
N GLU A 17 -1.42 14.04 -4.13
CA GLU A 17 -0.79 15.21 -4.73
C GLU A 17 0.63 15.41 -4.17
N THR A 18 0.81 15.28 -2.84
CA THR A 18 2.13 15.34 -2.21
C THR A 18 3.03 14.18 -2.64
N VAL A 19 2.52 12.94 -2.63
CA VAL A 19 3.27 11.72 -3.02
C VAL A 19 3.65 11.75 -4.50
N SER A 20 2.91 12.47 -5.34
CA SER A 20 3.25 12.64 -6.76
C SER A 20 4.63 13.27 -7.00
N GLY A 21 5.15 14.03 -6.03
CA GLY A 21 6.45 14.69 -6.12
C GLY A 21 6.50 15.86 -7.12
N ALA A 22 5.34 16.33 -7.60
CA ALA A 22 5.23 17.45 -8.53
C ALA A 22 4.02 18.33 -8.19
N ALA A 23 4.02 19.57 -8.67
CA ALA A 23 2.86 20.45 -8.54
C ALA A 23 1.71 19.98 -9.43
N VAL A 24 0.79 19.24 -8.86
CA VAL A 24 -0.41 18.71 -9.50
C VAL A 24 -1.57 18.72 -8.53
N ALA A 25 -2.78 18.94 -9.03
CA ALA A 25 -4.02 18.78 -8.28
C ALA A 25 -4.98 17.84 -9.00
N PHE A 26 -5.81 17.13 -8.24
CA PHE A 26 -6.90 16.35 -8.82
C PHE A 26 -7.86 17.29 -9.55
N PRO A 27 -8.13 17.06 -10.84
CA PRO A 27 -9.04 17.90 -11.60
C PRO A 27 -10.49 17.73 -11.12
N PRO A 28 -11.41 18.62 -11.49
CA PRO A 28 -12.84 18.43 -11.21
C PRO A 28 -13.34 17.08 -11.70
N PRO A 29 -14.33 16.46 -11.01
CA PRO A 29 -14.88 15.17 -11.40
C PRO A 29 -15.38 15.14 -12.85
N GLY A 30 -14.89 14.17 -13.62
CA GLY A 30 -15.26 13.99 -15.05
C GLY A 30 -14.41 14.79 -16.03
N SER A 31 -13.46 15.60 -15.55
CA SER A 31 -12.43 16.20 -16.39
C SER A 31 -11.38 15.18 -16.81
N PRO A 32 -10.61 15.43 -17.88
CA PRO A 32 -9.44 14.63 -18.22
C PRO A 32 -8.44 14.57 -17.06
N ALA A 33 -7.69 13.46 -16.97
CA ALA A 33 -6.68 13.31 -15.93
C ALA A 33 -5.58 14.39 -15.99
N ALA A 34 -5.15 14.87 -14.82
CA ALA A 34 -4.02 15.78 -14.75
C ALA A 34 -2.71 14.98 -14.90
N VAL A 35 -1.98 15.20 -16.00
CA VAL A 35 -0.74 14.52 -16.32
C VAL A 35 0.45 15.46 -16.09
N VAL A 36 1.39 15.06 -15.25
CA VAL A 36 2.60 15.83 -14.92
C VAL A 36 3.86 15.00 -15.11
N THR A 37 4.98 15.68 -15.37
CA THR A 37 6.31 15.07 -15.37
C THR A 37 6.82 15.05 -13.93
N SER A 38 7.17 13.87 -13.44
CA SER A 38 7.74 13.67 -12.11
C SER A 38 8.64 12.43 -12.10
N PRO A 39 9.93 12.56 -12.44
CA PRO A 39 10.88 11.45 -12.42
C PRO A 39 11.06 10.80 -11.05
N GLY A 40 10.87 11.59 -9.98
CA GLY A 40 10.96 11.15 -8.58
C GLY A 40 9.62 10.87 -7.94
N SER A 41 8.58 10.57 -8.73
CA SER A 41 7.24 10.28 -8.22
C SER A 41 7.22 9.09 -7.24
N GLY A 42 6.58 9.27 -6.08
CA GLY A 42 6.27 8.18 -5.15
C GLY A 42 5.05 7.34 -5.56
N LEU A 43 4.41 7.63 -6.70
CA LEU A 43 3.25 6.87 -7.19
C LEU A 43 3.66 5.56 -7.85
N CYS A 44 4.90 5.40 -8.27
CA CYS A 44 5.38 4.25 -9.03
C CYS A 44 6.90 4.08 -8.88
N PRO A 45 7.47 2.93 -9.28
CA PRO A 45 8.92 2.77 -9.39
C PRO A 45 9.56 3.78 -10.36
N PRO A 46 10.86 4.09 -10.21
CA PRO A 46 11.59 4.97 -11.14
C PRO A 46 11.45 4.51 -12.59
N GLY A 47 11.22 5.46 -13.49
CA GLY A 47 11.04 5.18 -14.93
C GLY A 47 9.63 4.67 -15.32
N TRP A 48 8.72 4.55 -14.36
CA TRP A 48 7.35 4.11 -14.60
C TRP A 48 6.37 5.30 -14.67
N VAL A 49 5.17 5.01 -15.11
CA VAL A 49 4.01 5.88 -15.05
C VAL A 49 3.17 5.48 -13.84
N GLY A 50 2.90 6.42 -12.96
CA GLY A 50 2.03 6.24 -11.81
C GLY A 50 0.67 6.88 -12.05
N ILE A 51 -0.41 6.15 -11.79
CA ILE A 51 -1.79 6.59 -11.98
C ILE A 51 -2.54 6.41 -10.65
N VAL A 52 -3.16 7.47 -10.16
CA VAL A 52 -4.06 7.41 -9.01
C VAL A 52 -5.41 8.02 -9.40
N ALA A 53 -6.47 7.23 -9.27
CA ALA A 53 -7.84 7.66 -9.47
C ALA A 53 -8.61 7.66 -8.14
N LEU A 54 -9.24 8.79 -7.81
CA LEU A 54 -10.10 8.98 -6.65
C LEU A 54 -11.49 9.43 -7.12
N GLY A 55 -12.47 8.55 -6.99
CA GLY A 55 -13.79 8.78 -7.56
C GLY A 55 -13.70 8.97 -9.08
N ARG A 56 -14.17 10.14 -9.58
CA ARG A 56 -14.19 10.50 -11.00
C ARG A 56 -13.05 11.45 -11.40
N SER A 57 -11.96 11.46 -10.66
CA SER A 57 -10.80 12.33 -10.86
C SER A 57 -9.53 11.50 -10.85
N ALA A 58 -8.52 11.85 -11.66
CA ALA A 58 -7.23 11.15 -11.66
C ALA A 58 -6.06 12.09 -11.84
N ILE A 59 -4.93 11.74 -11.20
CA ILE A 59 -3.61 12.31 -11.47
C ILE A 59 -2.71 11.23 -12.04
N VAL A 60 -1.80 11.63 -12.92
CA VAL A 60 -0.86 10.74 -13.60
C VAL A 60 0.54 11.38 -13.57
N THR A 61 1.53 10.62 -13.13
CA THR A 61 2.93 11.03 -13.17
C THR A 61 3.68 10.28 -14.27
N ALA A 62 4.48 10.99 -15.04
CA ALA A 62 5.31 10.44 -16.11
C ALA A 62 6.80 10.64 -15.77
N PRO A 63 7.69 9.71 -16.20
CA PRO A 63 9.12 9.82 -15.94
C PRO A 63 9.79 11.01 -16.64
N ASP A 64 9.26 11.42 -17.79
CA ASP A 64 9.78 12.54 -18.60
C ASP A 64 8.68 13.29 -19.36
N THR A 65 9.07 14.39 -20.01
CA THR A 65 8.15 15.28 -20.73
C THR A 65 7.60 14.64 -22.01
N THR A 66 8.33 13.75 -22.65
CA THR A 66 7.90 13.07 -23.89
C THR A 66 6.80 12.08 -23.56
N VAL A 67 7.02 11.24 -22.54
CA VAL A 67 6.01 10.31 -22.00
C VAL A 67 4.77 11.10 -21.55
N ALA A 68 4.95 12.20 -20.80
CA ALA A 68 3.83 13.01 -20.34
C ALA A 68 2.96 13.56 -21.49
N ARG A 69 3.57 13.96 -22.62
CA ARG A 69 2.85 14.43 -23.81
C ARG A 69 2.01 13.31 -24.43
N THR A 70 2.60 12.14 -24.60
CA THR A 70 1.92 10.94 -25.13
C THR A 70 0.73 10.54 -24.23
N LEU A 71 0.93 10.54 -22.91
CA LEU A 71 -0.14 10.22 -21.97
C LEU A 71 -1.30 11.21 -22.01
N ARG A 72 -1.03 12.53 -22.11
CA ARG A 72 -2.10 13.55 -22.24
C ARG A 72 -2.96 13.29 -23.46
N GLN A 73 -2.35 12.92 -24.58
CA GLN A 73 -3.07 12.60 -25.81
C GLN A 73 -3.88 11.30 -25.65
N ALA A 74 -3.24 10.22 -25.20
CA ALA A 74 -3.87 8.90 -25.09
C ALA A 74 -5.02 8.86 -24.06
N PHE A 75 -4.89 9.63 -22.97
CA PHE A 75 -5.86 9.64 -21.87
C PHE A 75 -6.92 10.76 -21.96
N SER A 76 -6.87 11.60 -23.00
CA SER A 76 -7.71 12.81 -23.13
C SER A 76 -9.21 12.53 -23.06
N THR A 77 -9.66 11.36 -23.52
CA THR A 77 -11.07 10.97 -23.60
C THR A 77 -11.45 9.85 -22.61
N LEU A 78 -10.47 9.31 -21.87
CA LEU A 78 -10.73 8.21 -20.97
C LEU A 78 -11.25 8.72 -19.61
N PRO A 79 -12.30 8.10 -19.06
CA PRO A 79 -12.75 8.43 -17.71
C PRO A 79 -11.73 7.96 -16.66
N ALA A 80 -11.69 8.65 -15.52
CA ALA A 80 -10.67 8.45 -14.49
C ALA A 80 -10.57 7.00 -13.97
N ASP A 81 -11.69 6.32 -13.81
CA ASP A 81 -11.75 4.93 -13.35
C ASP A 81 -11.19 3.94 -14.37
N ALA A 82 -11.35 4.21 -15.67
CA ALA A 82 -10.79 3.40 -16.74
C ALA A 82 -9.24 3.45 -16.78
N LEU A 83 -8.63 4.55 -16.30
CA LEU A 83 -7.18 4.70 -16.24
C LEU A 83 -6.50 3.75 -15.24
N THR A 84 -7.25 3.16 -14.32
CA THR A 84 -6.74 2.15 -13.39
C THR A 84 -7.09 0.71 -13.81
N CYS A 85 -7.60 0.52 -15.03
CA CYS A 85 -7.77 -0.78 -15.66
C CYS A 85 -6.58 -1.05 -16.59
N ALA A 86 -5.81 -2.09 -16.31
CA ALA A 86 -4.60 -2.43 -17.06
C ALA A 86 -4.89 -2.67 -18.55
N ASP A 87 -6.00 -3.33 -18.87
CA ASP A 87 -6.39 -3.63 -20.27
C ASP A 87 -6.77 -2.37 -21.03
N THR A 88 -7.47 -1.43 -20.38
CA THR A 88 -7.76 -0.13 -20.99
C THR A 88 -6.48 0.64 -21.29
N VAL A 89 -5.52 0.67 -20.34
CA VAL A 89 -4.24 1.37 -20.57
C VAL A 89 -3.46 0.71 -21.70
N ARG A 90 -3.41 -0.62 -21.76
CA ARG A 90 -2.76 -1.36 -22.85
C ARG A 90 -3.42 -1.15 -24.21
N SER A 91 -4.71 -0.88 -24.25
CA SER A 91 -5.39 -0.62 -25.53
C SER A 91 -5.05 0.72 -26.18
N VAL A 92 -4.50 1.66 -25.39
CA VAL A 92 -4.16 3.03 -25.86
C VAL A 92 -2.67 3.36 -25.78
N LEU A 93 -1.87 2.52 -25.12
CA LEU A 93 -0.44 2.71 -24.94
C LEU A 93 0.33 1.39 -25.09
N PRO A 94 1.51 1.38 -25.70
CA PRO A 94 2.45 0.28 -25.59
C PRO A 94 2.97 0.19 -24.15
N VAL A 95 2.77 -0.97 -23.51
CA VAL A 95 3.11 -1.22 -22.09
C VAL A 95 3.93 -2.50 -21.98
N ALA A 96 5.16 -2.39 -21.49
CA ALA A 96 6.02 -3.52 -21.23
C ALA A 96 5.62 -4.30 -19.96
N GLU A 97 5.34 -3.58 -18.88
CA GLU A 97 5.01 -4.18 -17.59
C GLU A 97 3.90 -3.43 -16.87
N VAL A 98 3.16 -4.16 -16.03
CA VAL A 98 2.11 -3.61 -15.17
C VAL A 98 2.24 -4.17 -13.77
N LEU A 99 2.28 -3.29 -12.77
CA LEU A 99 1.96 -3.67 -11.40
C LEU A 99 0.45 -3.67 -11.24
N SER A 100 -0.11 -4.81 -10.86
CA SER A 100 -1.57 -4.99 -10.73
C SER A 100 -2.23 -3.85 -9.95
N PRO A 101 -3.44 -3.45 -10.32
CA PRO A 101 -4.15 -2.36 -9.66
C PRO A 101 -4.30 -2.60 -8.16
N ALA A 102 -3.96 -1.60 -7.36
CA ALA A 102 -4.20 -1.60 -5.92
C ALA A 102 -5.44 -0.77 -5.59
N THR A 103 -6.29 -1.29 -4.71
CA THR A 103 -7.38 -0.53 -4.11
C THR A 103 -6.83 0.34 -2.99
N LEU A 104 -7.27 1.59 -2.94
CA LEU A 104 -6.91 2.57 -1.92
C LEU A 104 -8.10 2.74 -0.97
N ALA A 105 -7.93 2.34 0.28
CA ALA A 105 -8.98 2.41 1.28
C ALA A 105 -8.50 3.15 2.53
N TYR A 106 -9.42 3.83 3.20
CA TYR A 106 -9.17 4.69 4.37
C TYR A 106 -10.22 4.46 5.42
N VAL A 107 -9.88 4.71 6.67
CA VAL A 107 -10.83 4.61 7.78
C VAL A 107 -10.68 5.81 8.71
N THR A 108 -11.83 6.36 9.11
CA THR A 108 -11.92 7.37 10.18
C THR A 108 -12.24 6.68 11.51
N GLU A 109 -12.10 7.41 12.62
CA GLU A 109 -12.43 6.90 13.94
C GLU A 109 -13.88 6.41 14.02
N ASP A 110 -14.84 7.20 13.49
CA ASP A 110 -16.28 6.86 13.50
C ASP A 110 -16.61 5.63 12.64
N ALA A 111 -15.86 5.40 11.57
CA ALA A 111 -16.08 4.25 10.68
C ALA A 111 -15.33 3.00 11.12
N PHE A 112 -14.36 3.13 12.01
CA PHE A 112 -13.52 2.02 12.44
C PHE A 112 -14.33 0.97 13.22
N ARG A 113 -14.11 -0.29 12.88
CA ARG A 113 -14.75 -1.45 13.50
C ARG A 113 -13.66 -2.32 14.14
N PRO A 114 -13.25 -1.99 15.38
CA PRO A 114 -12.22 -2.74 16.07
C PRO A 114 -12.65 -4.19 16.30
N VAL A 115 -11.67 -5.08 16.27
CA VAL A 115 -11.87 -6.43 16.77
C VAL A 115 -11.82 -6.37 18.30
N PRO A 116 -12.77 -6.96 19.02
CA PRO A 116 -12.69 -7.06 20.47
C PRO A 116 -11.34 -7.64 20.91
N TYR A 117 -10.79 -7.07 21.96
CA TYR A 117 -9.50 -7.53 22.49
C TYR A 117 -9.71 -8.83 23.26
N GLU A 118 -9.43 -9.96 22.61
CA GLU A 118 -9.47 -11.29 23.22
C GLU A 118 -8.12 -11.73 23.80
N GLY A 119 -7.20 -10.79 23.96
CA GLY A 119 -5.84 -11.08 24.41
C GLY A 119 -4.90 -11.57 23.30
N GLY A 120 -3.61 -11.66 23.61
CA GLY A 120 -2.58 -12.27 22.76
C GLY A 120 -1.91 -11.40 21.73
N VAL A 121 -2.43 -10.20 21.39
CA VAL A 121 -1.69 -9.25 20.56
C VAL A 121 -0.63 -8.57 21.40
N GLU A 122 0.64 -8.78 21.05
CA GLU A 122 1.78 -8.14 21.69
C GLU A 122 2.26 -6.93 20.87
N ARG A 123 2.90 -5.99 21.53
CA ARG A 123 3.51 -4.81 20.92
C ARG A 123 5.02 -4.97 20.94
N LEU A 124 5.64 -4.96 19.77
CA LEU A 124 7.07 -5.13 19.56
C LEU A 124 7.67 -3.89 18.90
N SER A 125 8.98 -3.74 18.93
CA SER A 125 9.67 -2.77 18.09
C SER A 125 9.70 -3.26 16.62
N ALA A 126 9.86 -2.34 15.68
CA ALA A 126 10.00 -2.67 14.27
C ALA A 126 11.24 -3.54 13.98
N GLU A 127 12.31 -3.33 14.76
CA GLU A 127 13.59 -4.04 14.63
C GLU A 127 13.62 -5.36 15.42
N HIS A 128 12.53 -5.77 16.06
CA HIS A 128 12.50 -6.97 16.89
C HIS A 128 12.93 -8.20 16.06
N PRO A 129 13.83 -9.08 16.57
CA PRO A 129 14.34 -10.22 15.84
C PRO A 129 13.23 -11.09 15.22
N ASP A 130 12.18 -11.38 15.99
CA ASP A 130 11.09 -12.24 15.54
C ASP A 130 10.28 -11.64 14.38
N VAL A 131 10.26 -10.31 14.23
CA VAL A 131 9.66 -9.66 13.02
C VAL A 131 10.52 -9.96 11.80
N LYS A 132 11.85 -9.95 11.94
CA LYS A 132 12.78 -10.34 10.88
C LYS A 132 12.66 -11.82 10.54
N ASP A 133 12.49 -12.66 11.56
CA ASP A 133 12.28 -14.10 11.38
C ASP A 133 10.98 -14.38 10.63
N LEU A 134 9.88 -13.67 10.96
CA LEU A 134 8.62 -13.77 10.20
C LEU A 134 8.80 -13.34 8.74
N LEU A 135 9.52 -12.24 8.48
CA LEU A 135 9.84 -11.79 7.11
C LEU A 135 10.70 -12.80 6.35
N GLY A 136 11.65 -13.45 7.03
CA GLY A 136 12.49 -14.49 6.45
C GLY A 136 11.76 -15.82 6.19
N ALA A 137 10.70 -16.09 6.94
CA ALA A 137 9.90 -17.31 6.81
C ALA A 137 8.89 -17.28 5.65
N VAL A 138 8.60 -16.10 5.09
CA VAL A 138 7.71 -15.94 3.93
C VAL A 138 8.51 -15.77 2.65
N GLY A 139 7.87 -16.00 1.50
CA GLY A 139 8.52 -15.74 0.21
C GLY A 139 8.81 -14.25 -0.01
N PRO A 140 9.87 -13.91 -0.80
CA PRO A 140 10.28 -12.52 -1.04
C PRO A 140 9.13 -11.63 -1.54
N ALA A 141 8.29 -12.13 -2.45
CA ALA A 141 7.14 -11.40 -2.98
C ALA A 141 6.09 -11.05 -1.91
N ASP A 142 5.83 -11.95 -0.97
CA ASP A 142 4.92 -11.70 0.15
C ASP A 142 5.52 -10.70 1.14
N ALA A 143 6.82 -10.79 1.42
CA ALA A 143 7.53 -9.85 2.29
C ALA A 143 7.48 -8.42 1.71
N GLU A 144 7.79 -8.27 0.41
CA GLU A 144 7.76 -6.99 -0.30
C GLU A 144 6.34 -6.42 -0.38
N GLU A 145 5.34 -7.23 -0.78
CA GLU A 145 3.94 -6.79 -0.89
C GLU A 145 3.37 -6.35 0.47
N SER A 146 3.82 -6.95 1.57
CA SER A 146 3.37 -6.59 2.92
C SER A 146 3.84 -5.22 3.38
N GLY A 147 5.01 -4.76 2.91
CA GLY A 147 5.69 -3.55 3.37
C GLY A 147 6.14 -3.60 4.84
N LEU A 148 6.04 -4.75 5.51
CA LEU A 148 6.31 -4.86 6.95
C LEU A 148 7.76 -4.52 7.32
N ALA A 149 8.71 -4.73 6.41
CA ALA A 149 10.11 -4.35 6.62
C ALA A 149 10.35 -2.83 6.70
N GLU A 150 9.39 -2.03 6.23
CA GLU A 150 9.50 -0.56 6.14
C GLU A 150 8.67 0.17 7.21
N VAL A 151 8.08 -0.54 8.17
CA VAL A 151 7.26 0.09 9.20
C VAL A 151 8.08 1.02 10.10
N THR A 152 7.47 2.14 10.45
CA THR A 152 8.06 3.15 11.34
C THR A 152 7.32 3.26 12.67
N SER A 153 6.23 2.52 12.80
CA SER A 153 5.45 2.38 14.04
C SER A 153 5.90 1.17 14.85
N PRO A 154 5.42 1.01 16.10
CA PRO A 154 5.44 -0.30 16.75
C PRO A 154 4.75 -1.35 15.88
N VAL A 155 5.18 -2.61 16.02
CA VAL A 155 4.59 -3.78 15.38
C VAL A 155 3.66 -4.47 16.37
N PHE A 156 2.46 -4.80 15.92
CA PHE A 156 1.45 -5.56 16.65
C PHE A 156 1.44 -6.98 16.10
N ALA A 157 1.70 -7.96 16.95
CA ALA A 157 1.97 -9.32 16.51
C ALA A 157 1.18 -10.36 17.32
N LEU A 158 0.99 -11.53 16.73
CA LEU A 158 0.40 -12.70 17.39
C LEU A 158 1.32 -13.90 17.29
N ARG A 159 1.45 -14.59 18.43
CA ARG A 159 1.99 -15.95 18.55
C ARG A 159 0.86 -16.88 18.92
N ILE A 160 0.77 -18.06 18.34
CA ILE A 160 -0.08 -19.10 18.89
C ILE A 160 0.75 -19.80 19.96
N ARG A 161 0.29 -19.70 21.20
CA ARG A 161 0.75 -20.61 22.25
C ARG A 161 0.03 -21.93 22.01
N ASP A 162 0.78 -23.00 21.76
CA ASP A 162 0.22 -24.33 21.91
C ASP A 162 -0.21 -24.47 23.37
N GLU A 163 -1.49 -24.66 23.63
CA GLU A 163 -2.05 -24.85 24.97
C GLU A 163 -1.46 -26.06 25.70
N THR A 164 -0.69 -26.90 25.00
CA THR A 164 0.00 -28.06 25.55
C THR A 164 1.44 -27.78 25.99
N SER A 165 1.97 -26.58 25.76
CA SER A 165 3.34 -26.23 26.18
C SER A 165 3.34 -25.50 27.51
N GLU A 166 3.12 -26.22 28.61
CA GLU A 166 3.48 -25.81 29.98
C GLU A 166 5.01 -25.89 30.22
N ALA A 167 5.85 -25.52 29.29
CA ALA A 167 7.27 -25.49 29.52
C ALA A 167 7.75 -24.05 29.66
N PRO A 168 8.05 -23.58 30.91
CA PRO A 168 8.79 -22.36 31.06
C PRO A 168 10.23 -22.59 30.57
N ASN A 169 10.63 -21.77 29.62
CA ASN A 169 12.06 -21.42 29.46
C ASN A 169 13.04 -22.58 29.19
N ARG A 170 12.79 -23.40 28.13
CA ARG A 170 13.85 -24.26 27.62
C ARG A 170 14.69 -23.43 26.65
N PRO A 171 16.04 -23.30 26.86
CA PRO A 171 16.90 -22.79 25.80
C PRO A 171 16.75 -23.71 24.57
N ASP A 172 16.64 -23.12 23.38
CA ASP A 172 16.72 -23.91 22.16
C ASP A 172 18.10 -24.58 22.06
N ASP A 173 18.20 -25.65 21.25
CA ASP A 173 19.47 -26.37 21.02
C ASP A 173 20.57 -25.47 20.43
N THR A 174 20.28 -24.19 20.11
CA THR A 174 21.24 -23.21 19.56
C THR A 174 21.77 -22.24 20.60
N GLY A 175 21.33 -22.33 21.87
CA GLY A 175 21.84 -21.50 23.00
C GLY A 175 21.44 -20.02 22.93
N ARG A 176 20.43 -19.65 22.11
CA ARG A 176 19.88 -18.29 22.11
C ARG A 176 18.97 -18.08 23.31
N PRO A 177 19.16 -17.00 24.09
CA PRO A 177 18.24 -16.70 25.19
C PRO A 177 16.84 -16.42 24.64
N GLY A 178 15.88 -17.31 24.94
CA GLY A 178 14.47 -16.97 24.99
C GLY A 178 13.80 -16.54 23.69
N ALA A 179 13.98 -17.25 22.57
CA ALA A 179 13.06 -17.13 21.46
C ALA A 179 11.71 -17.73 21.87
N GLY A 180 10.71 -16.87 22.09
CA GLY A 180 9.33 -17.32 22.27
C GLY A 180 8.80 -18.04 21.02
N PRO A 181 7.59 -18.62 21.06
CA PRO A 181 6.98 -19.23 19.88
C PRO A 181 7.03 -18.27 18.68
N PRO A 182 7.21 -18.75 17.43
CA PRO A 182 7.36 -17.90 16.26
C PRO A 182 6.13 -17.00 16.05
N LEU A 183 6.34 -15.83 15.47
CA LEU A 183 5.25 -14.95 15.06
C LEU A 183 4.51 -15.56 13.88
N LEU A 184 3.20 -15.53 13.94
CA LEU A 184 2.32 -16.05 12.87
C LEU A 184 1.78 -14.94 12.00
N THR A 185 1.64 -13.75 12.57
CA THR A 185 1.15 -12.56 11.89
C THR A 185 1.64 -11.33 12.61
N ALA A 186 1.85 -10.27 11.85
CA ALA A 186 2.25 -8.98 12.36
C ALA A 186 1.64 -7.86 11.52
N ALA A 187 1.38 -6.71 12.14
CA ALA A 187 0.95 -5.48 11.48
C ALA A 187 1.60 -4.28 12.12
N GLY A 188 1.93 -3.30 11.31
CA GLY A 188 2.37 -1.98 11.71
C GLY A 188 1.97 -0.98 10.63
N TYR A 189 2.53 0.21 10.69
CA TYR A 189 2.34 1.18 9.62
C TYR A 189 3.61 2.00 9.38
N ARG A 190 3.74 2.49 8.17
CA ARG A 190 4.72 3.48 7.79
C ARG A 190 4.08 4.86 7.82
N HIS A 191 4.78 5.83 8.41
CA HIS A 191 4.35 7.22 8.33
C HIS A 191 4.54 7.74 6.89
N TRP A 192 3.44 8.19 6.31
CA TRP A 192 3.40 8.84 5.02
C TRP A 192 3.08 10.33 5.20
N PRO A 193 3.29 11.17 4.18
CA PRO A 193 2.91 12.58 4.24
C PRO A 193 1.45 12.80 4.65
N ARG A 194 1.14 14.03 5.09
CA ARG A 194 -0.22 14.44 5.47
C ARG A 194 -0.81 13.59 6.60
N ASP A 195 0.03 13.28 7.60
CA ASP A 195 -0.38 12.51 8.79
C ASP A 195 -1.11 11.21 8.43
N THR A 196 -0.56 10.47 7.48
CA THR A 196 -1.14 9.22 7.01
C THR A 196 -0.34 8.02 7.53
N ALA A 197 -1.07 7.03 8.04
CA ALA A 197 -0.52 5.75 8.47
C ALA A 197 -0.76 4.68 7.38
N HIS A 198 0.24 4.37 6.57
CA HIS A 198 0.16 3.31 5.57
C HIS A 198 0.31 1.95 6.24
N LEU A 199 -0.79 1.19 6.32
CA LEU A 199 -0.85 -0.11 7.00
C LEU A 199 -0.06 -1.17 6.23
N CYS A 200 0.77 -1.90 6.97
CA CYS A 200 1.59 -3.01 6.53
C CYS A 200 1.21 -4.25 7.33
N VAL A 201 0.79 -5.33 6.67
CA VAL A 201 0.26 -6.52 7.34
C VAL A 201 0.81 -7.77 6.68
N LEU A 202 1.38 -8.67 7.48
CA LEU A 202 1.90 -9.95 7.04
C LEU A 202 1.34 -11.09 7.90
N THR A 203 0.95 -12.18 7.24
CA THR A 203 0.56 -13.43 7.91
C THR A 203 1.27 -14.58 7.22
N ALA A 204 1.89 -15.45 8.01
CA ALA A 204 2.52 -16.67 7.52
C ALA A 204 1.56 -17.47 6.63
N PRO A 205 2.00 -17.97 5.46
CA PRO A 205 1.12 -18.57 4.45
C PRO A 205 0.20 -19.66 4.99
N GLU A 206 0.73 -20.55 5.83
CA GLU A 206 0.02 -21.68 6.45
C GLU A 206 -1.00 -21.25 7.52
N ARG A 207 -0.98 -19.99 7.91
CA ARG A 207 -1.88 -19.40 8.93
C ARG A 207 -2.89 -18.42 8.34
N ARG A 208 -2.94 -18.29 7.02
CA ARG A 208 -3.93 -17.46 6.33
C ARG A 208 -5.33 -18.03 6.46
N GLY A 209 -6.35 -17.17 6.31
CA GLY A 209 -7.76 -17.59 6.42
C GLY A 209 -8.28 -17.74 7.85
N GLN A 210 -7.45 -17.63 8.88
CA GLN A 210 -7.81 -17.82 10.30
C GLN A 210 -8.22 -16.51 11.03
N GLY A 211 -8.33 -15.39 10.31
CA GLY A 211 -8.69 -14.09 10.89
C GLY A 211 -7.57 -13.36 11.63
N LEU A 212 -6.35 -13.92 11.70
CA LEU A 212 -5.22 -13.37 12.46
C LEU A 212 -4.83 -11.96 11.96
N ALA A 213 -4.74 -11.75 10.64
CA ALA A 213 -4.45 -10.46 10.05
C ALA A 213 -5.40 -9.36 10.54
N ARG A 214 -6.70 -9.68 10.69
CA ARG A 214 -7.70 -8.72 11.17
C ARG A 214 -7.44 -8.28 12.61
N ARG A 215 -6.96 -9.19 13.47
CA ARG A 215 -6.67 -8.89 14.88
C ARG A 215 -5.48 -7.94 15.01
N VAL A 216 -4.35 -8.25 14.38
CA VAL A 216 -3.15 -7.40 14.46
C VAL A 216 -3.35 -6.07 13.74
N ALA A 217 -4.01 -6.07 12.58
CA ALA A 217 -4.34 -4.84 11.85
C ALA A 217 -5.33 -3.95 12.62
N SER A 218 -6.26 -4.53 13.38
CA SER A 218 -7.14 -3.78 14.27
C SER A 218 -6.33 -3.01 15.32
N ALA A 219 -5.35 -3.64 15.96
CA ALA A 219 -4.48 -3.00 16.95
C ALA A 219 -3.61 -1.88 16.32
N ALA A 220 -3.02 -2.14 15.15
CA ALA A 220 -2.23 -1.14 14.42
C ALA A 220 -3.09 0.06 13.99
N THR A 221 -4.32 -0.19 13.51
CA THR A 221 -5.27 0.86 13.12
C THR A 221 -5.70 1.69 14.32
N ALA A 222 -6.05 1.07 15.44
CA ALA A 222 -6.41 1.77 16.67
C ALA A 222 -5.26 2.66 17.16
N HIS A 223 -4.02 2.15 17.11
CA HIS A 223 -2.83 2.93 17.48
C HIS A 223 -2.62 4.13 16.54
N ALA A 224 -2.82 3.97 15.23
CA ALA A 224 -2.70 5.05 14.27
C ALA A 224 -3.76 6.14 14.49
N LEU A 225 -5.03 5.75 14.73
CA LEU A 225 -6.12 6.68 15.04
C LEU A 225 -5.86 7.44 16.34
N ALA A 226 -5.39 6.76 17.40
CA ALA A 226 -5.02 7.40 18.67
C ALA A 226 -3.86 8.41 18.52
N ALA A 227 -3.02 8.25 17.48
CA ALA A 227 -1.98 9.21 17.11
C ALA A 227 -2.47 10.30 16.13
N ALA A 228 -3.79 10.44 15.93
CA ALA A 228 -4.44 11.38 14.99
C ALA A 228 -4.01 11.20 13.52
N LEU A 229 -3.49 10.03 13.16
CA LEU A 229 -3.14 9.68 11.79
C LEU A 229 -4.37 9.19 11.03
N LEU A 230 -4.37 9.37 9.70
CA LEU A 230 -5.36 8.76 8.80
C LEU A 230 -4.87 7.37 8.36
N PRO A 231 -5.47 6.26 8.85
CA PRO A 231 -5.09 4.94 8.40
C PRO A 231 -5.44 4.74 6.92
N GLN A 232 -4.46 4.31 6.15
CA GLN A 232 -4.58 4.01 4.74
C GLN A 232 -4.23 2.55 4.49
N TRP A 233 -5.04 1.87 3.70
CA TRP A 233 -4.83 0.51 3.26
C TRP A 233 -4.71 0.44 1.74
N ARG A 234 -3.58 -0.05 1.25
CA ARG A 234 -3.36 -0.29 -0.18
C ARG A 234 -3.32 -1.79 -0.42
N ALA A 235 -4.27 -2.32 -1.17
CA ALA A 235 -4.40 -3.76 -1.35
C ALA A 235 -4.59 -4.17 -2.81
N ARG A 236 -3.77 -5.10 -3.28
CA ARG A 236 -3.96 -5.83 -4.53
C ARG A 236 -4.75 -7.12 -4.31
N PRO A 237 -4.38 -8.01 -3.35
CA PRO A 237 -5.08 -9.27 -3.15
C PRO A 237 -6.51 -9.07 -2.63
N PRO A 238 -7.51 -9.82 -3.17
CA PRO A 238 -8.88 -9.75 -2.65
C PRO A 238 -9.00 -10.11 -1.16
N ALA A 239 -8.13 -10.99 -0.65
CA ALA A 239 -8.11 -11.36 0.77
C ALA A 239 -7.75 -10.15 1.66
N SER A 240 -6.75 -9.35 1.26
CA SER A 240 -6.35 -8.13 1.96
C SER A 240 -7.49 -7.09 1.99
N ARG A 241 -8.19 -6.89 0.85
CA ARG A 241 -9.37 -6.01 0.78
C ARG A 241 -10.50 -6.44 1.71
N ARG A 242 -10.71 -7.77 1.89
CA ARG A 242 -11.72 -8.27 2.84
C ARG A 242 -11.37 -7.91 4.28
N VAL A 243 -10.09 -7.99 4.66
CA VAL A 243 -9.63 -7.59 6.00
C VAL A 243 -9.88 -6.10 6.22
N ALA A 244 -9.48 -5.25 5.28
CA ALA A 244 -9.70 -3.81 5.35
C ALA A 244 -11.19 -3.45 5.52
N ARG A 245 -12.06 -4.01 4.67
CA ARG A 245 -13.52 -3.77 4.78
C ARG A 245 -14.12 -4.23 6.11
N ALA A 246 -13.65 -5.36 6.64
CA ALA A 246 -14.11 -5.88 7.92
C ALA A 246 -13.71 -4.98 9.10
N LEU A 247 -12.66 -4.15 8.94
CA LEU A 247 -12.23 -3.14 9.91
C LEU A 247 -12.87 -1.75 9.66
N GLY A 248 -13.76 -1.62 8.66
CA GLY A 248 -14.47 -0.39 8.37
C GLY A 248 -13.80 0.51 7.34
N PHE A 249 -12.67 0.08 6.71
CA PHE A 249 -12.04 0.85 5.65
C PHE A 249 -12.97 1.00 4.44
N GLN A 250 -13.09 2.23 3.95
CA GLN A 250 -13.86 2.59 2.76
C GLN A 250 -12.92 2.71 1.56
N GLU A 251 -13.25 2.06 0.45
CA GLU A 251 -12.50 2.14 -0.80
C GLU A 251 -12.84 3.47 -1.50
N LEU A 252 -11.87 4.38 -1.60
CA LEU A 252 -12.03 5.71 -2.19
C LEU A 252 -11.41 5.82 -3.59
N GLY A 253 -10.53 4.88 -3.96
CA GLY A 253 -9.85 4.95 -5.23
C GLY A 253 -9.00 3.74 -5.56
N ARG A 254 -8.21 3.89 -6.62
CA ARG A 254 -7.29 2.87 -7.13
C ARG A 254 -5.98 3.49 -7.59
N GLN A 255 -4.93 2.69 -7.55
CA GLN A 255 -3.62 3.02 -8.09
C GLN A 255 -3.21 1.96 -9.10
N LEU A 256 -2.63 2.40 -10.22
CA LEU A 256 -2.01 1.53 -11.21
C LEU A 256 -0.62 2.08 -11.52
N SER A 257 0.36 1.20 -11.71
CA SER A 257 1.67 1.58 -12.23
C SER A 257 1.97 0.77 -13.47
N VAL A 258 2.45 1.44 -14.52
CA VAL A 258 2.80 0.79 -15.78
C VAL A 258 4.19 1.24 -16.23
N ARG A 259 4.98 0.30 -16.77
CA ARG A 259 6.21 0.62 -17.46
C ARG A 259 5.90 0.74 -18.96
N PRO A 260 6.01 1.96 -19.52
CA PRO A 260 5.75 2.15 -20.95
C PRO A 260 6.85 1.48 -21.79
N ASP A 261 6.47 1.04 -22.99
CA ASP A 261 7.36 0.49 -24.00
C ASP A 261 7.47 1.48 -25.17
N PHE A 262 8.00 2.66 -24.88
CA PHE A 262 8.28 3.64 -25.94
C PHE A 262 9.69 3.44 -26.46
N PRO A 263 9.90 3.47 -27.79
CA PRO A 263 11.23 3.47 -28.33
C PRO A 263 12.00 4.67 -27.75
N HIS A 264 13.11 4.40 -27.07
CA HIS A 264 14.05 5.46 -26.66
C HIS A 264 14.50 6.18 -27.93
N PRO A 265 14.48 7.53 -27.96
CA PRO A 265 15.22 8.22 -29.01
C PRO A 265 16.67 7.72 -28.92
N ALA A 266 17.14 7.12 -30.01
CA ALA A 266 18.53 6.71 -30.12
C ALA A 266 19.41 7.90 -29.69
N THR A 267 20.17 7.72 -28.62
CA THR A 267 21.24 8.65 -28.27
C THR A 267 22.17 8.69 -29.47
N GLY A 268 22.01 9.74 -30.29
CA GLY A 268 22.86 9.96 -31.45
C GLY A 268 24.29 10.07 -30.95
N VAL A 269 25.05 9.00 -31.12
CA VAL A 269 26.52 9.06 -31.11
C VAL A 269 26.89 9.86 -32.37
N THR A 270 27.10 11.14 -32.20
CA THR A 270 27.86 11.93 -33.17
C THR A 270 29.28 11.40 -33.11
N GLU A 271 29.60 10.41 -33.95
CA GLU A 271 30.99 10.20 -34.35
C GLU A 271 31.43 11.47 -35.12
N GLY A 272 32.19 12.30 -34.42
CA GLY A 272 32.91 13.41 -35.03
C GLY A 272 34.03 12.83 -35.89
N ALA A 273 33.98 13.16 -37.19
CA ALA A 273 35.08 13.03 -38.13
C ALA A 273 36.15 14.08 -37.83
#